data_2db67175e6577035cb97ce52ca4d54b6
#
_entry.id   2db67175e6577035cb97ce52ca4d54b6
#
_cell.length_a   1.000
_cell.length_b   1.000
_cell.length_c   1.000
_cell.angle_alpha   90.00
_cell.angle_beta   90.00
_cell.angle_gamma   90.00
#
_symmetry.space_group_name_H-M   'P 1'
#
loop_
_entity.id
_entity.type
_entity.pdbx_description
1 polymer ?
#
loop_
_entity_poly.entity_id
_entity_poly.type
_entity_poly.pdbx_seq_one_letter_code
_entity_poly.pdbx_strand_id
1 'polypeptide(L)'
;MKRSEINKALKELEAMCAKYKCYLPPFCNFTPEEWQEKGHEYDEVRDCMLGWDITDYGLGNFDKFGFSLITIRNGCRTQPEKYPKVYAEKLLYLKEGQMAANHFHWFKTEDIINRGGANILIRVYNSLPNESIDKVSDVTVHCDGRTYTVPAGTRARLTPGESIHIQQYMYHDFEVEPGTGAVLLGEVSQCNDDNTDNRFN
;
A
#
# COMPACT_ATOMS: atom_id res chain seq x y z
N MET A 1 -3.18 -9.59 16.49
CA MET A 1 -3.02 -10.86 15.71
C MET A 1 -2.08 -11.83 16.42
N LYS A 2 -2.31 -13.17 16.27
CA LYS A 2 -1.37 -14.20 16.74
C LYS A 2 -0.20 -14.34 15.77
N ARG A 3 0.98 -14.74 16.28
CA ARG A 3 2.17 -14.97 15.44
C ARG A 3 1.93 -15.95 14.28
N SER A 4 1.11 -16.98 14.50
CA SER A 4 0.74 -17.96 13.46
C SER A 4 -0.09 -17.35 12.33
N GLU A 5 -0.97 -16.39 12.66
CA GLU A 5 -1.78 -15.65 11.68
C GLU A 5 -0.92 -14.72 10.85
N ILE A 6 0.02 -14.01 11.50
CA ILE A 6 1.02 -13.16 10.84
C ILE A 6 1.85 -13.98 9.86
N ASN A 7 2.43 -15.10 10.32
CA ASN A 7 3.25 -15.96 9.47
C ASN A 7 2.46 -16.52 8.28
N LYS A 8 1.18 -16.86 8.47
CA LYS A 8 0.32 -17.32 7.38
C LYS A 8 0.12 -16.22 6.33
N ALA A 9 -0.23 -15.01 6.77
CA ALA A 9 -0.50 -13.89 5.87
C ALA A 9 0.75 -13.48 5.07
N LEU A 10 1.93 -13.46 5.70
CA LEU A 10 3.20 -13.17 5.00
C LEU A 10 3.56 -14.25 3.98
N LYS A 11 3.33 -15.54 4.28
CA LYS A 11 3.54 -16.62 3.31
C LYS A 11 2.58 -16.56 2.12
N GLU A 12 1.35 -16.10 2.34
CA GLU A 12 0.38 -15.88 1.26
C GLU A 12 0.85 -14.75 0.33
N LEU A 13 1.37 -13.64 0.87
CA LEU A 13 1.98 -12.56 0.09
C LEU A 13 3.21 -13.06 -0.68
N GLU A 14 4.11 -13.80 -0.03
CA GLU A 14 5.31 -14.39 -0.68
C GLU A 14 4.90 -15.27 -1.87
N ALA A 15 3.91 -16.14 -1.70
CA ALA A 15 3.38 -17.00 -2.74
C ALA A 15 2.78 -16.20 -3.91
N MET A 16 2.11 -15.08 -3.63
CA MET A 16 1.58 -14.19 -4.67
C MET A 16 2.70 -13.47 -5.43
N CYS A 17 3.72 -12.99 -4.73
CA CYS A 17 4.92 -12.43 -5.36
C CYS A 17 5.57 -13.44 -6.32
N ALA A 18 5.76 -14.68 -5.87
CA ALA A 18 6.33 -15.74 -6.71
C ALA A 18 5.44 -16.06 -7.93
N LYS A 19 4.12 -16.17 -7.73
CA LYS A 19 3.13 -16.43 -8.78
C LYS A 19 3.18 -15.39 -9.92
N TYR A 20 3.30 -14.10 -9.54
CA TYR A 20 3.34 -12.99 -10.50
C TYR A 20 4.77 -12.55 -10.86
N LYS A 21 5.79 -13.34 -10.49
CA LYS A 21 7.21 -13.09 -10.79
C LYS A 21 7.73 -11.74 -10.29
N CYS A 22 7.18 -11.26 -9.18
CA CYS A 22 7.69 -10.11 -8.45
C CYS A 22 8.78 -10.59 -7.49
N TYR A 23 10.03 -10.62 -7.97
CA TYR A 23 11.16 -11.08 -7.18
C TYR A 23 11.51 -10.06 -6.08
N LEU A 24 11.69 -10.58 -4.86
CA LEU A 24 11.97 -9.77 -3.68
C LEU A 24 13.48 -9.57 -3.48
N PRO A 25 13.93 -8.43 -2.93
CA PRO A 25 15.31 -8.22 -2.55
C PRO A 25 15.80 -9.27 -1.52
N PRO A 26 17.10 -9.61 -1.50
CA PRO A 26 17.64 -10.65 -0.60
C PRO A 26 17.31 -10.43 0.88
N PHE A 27 17.29 -9.19 1.36
CA PHE A 27 17.01 -8.88 2.77
C PHE A 27 15.63 -9.33 3.23
N CYS A 28 14.69 -9.51 2.31
CA CYS A 28 13.33 -10.00 2.62
C CYS A 28 13.32 -11.45 3.10
N ASN A 29 14.37 -12.19 2.81
CA ASN A 29 14.48 -13.61 3.12
C ASN A 29 15.48 -13.91 4.25
N PHE A 30 16.10 -12.89 4.84
CA PHE A 30 17.05 -13.12 5.94
C PHE A 30 16.34 -13.64 7.18
N THR A 31 16.91 -14.70 7.75
CA THR A 31 16.49 -15.24 9.04
C THR A 31 16.87 -14.29 10.18
N PRO A 32 16.26 -14.43 11.38
CA PRO A 32 16.68 -13.66 12.55
C PRO A 32 18.18 -13.80 12.88
N GLU A 33 18.76 -14.99 12.66
CA GLU A 33 20.18 -15.26 12.87
C GLU A 33 21.03 -14.49 11.85
N GLU A 34 20.66 -14.53 10.57
CA GLU A 34 21.35 -13.76 9.53
C GLU A 34 21.25 -12.25 9.79
N TRP A 35 20.12 -11.75 10.29
CA TRP A 35 19.96 -10.34 10.66
C TRP A 35 20.90 -9.90 11.79
N GLN A 36 21.25 -10.80 12.73
CA GLN A 36 22.20 -10.51 13.81
C GLN A 36 23.63 -10.28 13.28
N GLU A 37 23.95 -10.85 12.12
CA GLU A 37 25.26 -10.71 11.48
C GLU A 37 25.36 -9.47 10.56
N LYS A 38 24.24 -8.76 10.30
CA LYS A 38 24.22 -7.59 9.40
C LYS A 38 24.62 -6.33 10.14
N GLY A 39 25.67 -5.68 9.64
CA GLY A 39 26.21 -4.42 10.14
C GLY A 39 25.51 -3.18 9.57
N HIS A 40 26.25 -2.07 9.56
CA HIS A 40 25.77 -0.76 9.11
C HIS A 40 25.46 -0.67 7.62
N GLU A 41 25.92 -1.62 6.81
CA GLU A 41 25.60 -1.72 5.38
C GLU A 41 24.10 -1.98 5.13
N TYR A 42 23.33 -2.38 6.17
CA TYR A 42 21.88 -2.55 6.15
C TYR A 42 21.12 -1.47 6.92
N ASP A 43 21.76 -0.37 7.29
CA ASP A 43 21.07 0.71 8.02
C ASP A 43 19.91 1.31 7.22
N GLU A 44 20.02 1.42 5.88
CA GLU A 44 18.90 1.88 5.05
C GLU A 44 17.64 1.01 5.23
N VAL A 45 17.80 -0.31 5.35
CA VAL A 45 16.66 -1.21 5.57
C VAL A 45 15.96 -0.88 6.89
N ARG A 46 16.72 -0.60 7.96
CA ARG A 46 16.19 -0.31 9.29
C ARG A 46 15.65 1.12 9.39
N ASP A 47 16.42 2.10 8.94
CA ASP A 47 16.10 3.52 9.09
C ASP A 47 14.96 3.96 8.14
N CYS A 48 14.85 3.34 6.95
CA CYS A 48 13.79 3.62 5.98
C CYS A 48 12.61 2.64 6.09
N MET A 49 12.56 1.78 7.11
CA MET A 49 11.45 0.86 7.39
C MET A 49 11.14 -0.06 6.21
N LEU A 50 12.17 -0.68 5.61
CA LEU A 50 11.98 -1.68 4.57
C LEU A 50 11.63 -3.05 5.17
N GLY A 51 10.99 -3.90 4.39
CA GLY A 51 10.68 -5.28 4.76
C GLY A 51 9.19 -5.55 4.90
N TRP A 52 8.90 -6.67 5.55
CA TRP A 52 7.55 -7.19 5.74
C TRP A 52 6.77 -6.41 6.78
N ASP A 53 5.51 -6.15 6.47
CA ASP A 53 4.56 -5.57 7.41
C ASP A 53 3.16 -6.15 7.23
N ILE A 54 2.32 -5.97 8.24
CA ILE A 54 0.93 -6.42 8.27
C ILE A 54 0.13 -5.46 9.12
N THR A 55 -1.00 -5.04 8.63
CA THR A 55 -1.88 -4.13 9.36
C THR A 55 -3.31 -4.66 9.43
N ASP A 56 -3.94 -4.50 10.57
CA ASP A 56 -5.38 -4.60 10.78
C ASP A 56 -5.94 -3.27 11.33
N TYR A 57 -5.15 -2.20 11.19
CA TYR A 57 -5.45 -0.84 11.69
C TYR A 57 -5.77 -0.79 13.20
N GLY A 58 -5.32 -1.80 13.96
CA GLY A 58 -5.64 -1.92 15.40
C GLY A 58 -7.09 -2.35 15.68
N LEU A 59 -7.85 -2.76 14.67
CA LEU A 59 -9.26 -3.13 14.78
C LEU A 59 -9.48 -4.57 15.23
N GLY A 60 -8.43 -5.42 15.25
CA GLY A 60 -8.51 -6.82 15.67
C GLY A 60 -9.30 -7.72 14.72
N ASN A 61 -9.52 -7.31 13.48
CA ASN A 61 -10.28 -8.05 12.48
C ASN A 61 -9.58 -8.04 11.11
N PHE A 62 -8.42 -8.71 11.06
CA PHE A 62 -7.58 -8.76 9.86
C PHE A 62 -8.27 -9.35 8.63
N ASP A 63 -9.20 -10.30 8.81
CA ASP A 63 -9.91 -10.92 7.69
C ASP A 63 -10.88 -9.97 6.98
N LYS A 64 -11.19 -8.84 7.60
CA LYS A 64 -12.06 -7.80 7.02
C LYS A 64 -11.35 -6.48 6.79
N PHE A 65 -10.56 -6.02 7.76
CA PHE A 65 -9.83 -4.75 7.70
C PHE A 65 -8.35 -5.05 7.81
N GLY A 66 -7.64 -4.79 6.74
CA GLY A 66 -6.20 -4.98 6.73
C GLY A 66 -5.68 -5.71 5.50
N PHE A 67 -4.38 -5.74 5.40
CA PHE A 67 -3.63 -6.42 4.35
C PHE A 67 -2.20 -6.70 4.82
N SER A 68 -1.50 -7.57 4.11
CA SER A 68 -0.07 -7.74 4.27
C SER A 68 0.68 -7.01 3.16
N LEU A 69 1.85 -6.49 3.48
CA LEU A 69 2.66 -5.75 2.54
C LEU A 69 4.15 -6.03 2.73
N ILE A 70 4.93 -5.64 1.73
CA ILE A 70 6.38 -5.58 1.81
C ILE A 70 6.88 -4.29 1.18
N THR A 71 7.62 -3.50 1.95
CA THR A 71 8.31 -2.31 1.45
C THR A 71 9.68 -2.73 0.91
N ILE A 72 9.84 -2.68 -0.40
CA ILE A 72 11.08 -3.10 -1.07
C ILE A 72 12.03 -1.95 -1.36
N ARG A 73 11.53 -0.71 -1.40
CA ARG A 73 12.30 0.53 -1.49
C ARG A 73 11.60 1.62 -0.72
N ASN A 74 12.37 2.47 -0.07
CA ASN A 74 11.88 3.71 0.52
C ASN A 74 13.05 4.68 0.71
N GLY A 75 12.76 5.98 0.73
CA GLY A 75 13.66 7.00 1.22
C GLY A 75 13.36 7.37 2.68
N CYS A 76 14.03 8.39 3.18
CA CYS A 76 13.81 8.91 4.52
C CYS A 76 13.65 10.44 4.48
N ARG A 77 12.44 10.93 4.73
CA ARG A 77 12.14 12.37 4.71
C ARG A 77 12.87 13.16 5.79
N THR A 78 13.17 12.51 6.91
CA THR A 78 13.87 13.14 8.05
C THR A 78 15.39 13.10 7.94
N GLN A 79 15.93 12.28 7.02
CA GLN A 79 17.36 12.12 6.79
C GLN A 79 17.71 12.11 5.29
N PRO A 80 17.30 13.12 4.51
CA PRO A 80 17.44 13.09 3.05
C PRO A 80 18.90 13.10 2.58
N GLU A 81 19.81 13.67 3.37
CA GLU A 81 21.25 13.67 3.08
C GLU A 81 21.88 12.27 3.21
N LYS A 82 21.38 11.47 4.15
CA LYS A 82 21.84 10.09 4.36
C LYS A 82 21.18 9.12 3.36
N TYR A 83 19.90 9.34 3.08
CA TYR A 83 19.07 8.50 2.21
C TYR A 83 18.39 9.35 1.13
N PRO A 84 19.07 9.64 0.03
CA PRO A 84 18.61 10.64 -0.97
C PRO A 84 17.49 10.13 -1.90
N LYS A 85 17.02 8.92 -1.70
CA LYS A 85 15.90 8.36 -2.47
C LYS A 85 14.61 9.10 -2.15
N VAL A 86 13.90 9.60 -3.19
CA VAL A 86 12.68 10.41 -3.03
C VAL A 86 11.39 9.62 -3.28
N TYR A 87 11.49 8.33 -3.43
CA TYR A 87 10.37 7.42 -3.78
C TYR A 87 10.36 6.18 -2.90
N ALA A 88 9.20 5.52 -2.89
CA ALA A 88 8.99 4.23 -2.27
C ALA A 88 8.35 3.26 -3.26
N GLU A 89 8.55 1.97 -3.04
CA GLU A 89 7.86 0.88 -3.73
C GLU A 89 7.48 -0.19 -2.73
N LYS A 90 6.19 -0.58 -2.77
CA LYS A 90 5.64 -1.65 -1.96
C LYS A 90 4.88 -2.66 -2.81
N LEU A 91 4.81 -3.89 -2.33
CA LEU A 91 3.85 -4.88 -2.81
C LEU A 91 2.85 -5.16 -1.68
N LEU A 92 1.56 -5.14 -2.02
CA LEU A 92 0.47 -5.35 -1.08
C LEU A 92 -0.34 -6.57 -1.50
N TYR A 93 -0.82 -7.33 -0.53
CA TYR A 93 -1.66 -8.50 -0.76
C TYR A 93 -2.94 -8.40 0.04
N LEU A 94 -4.06 -8.51 -0.68
CA LEU A 94 -5.39 -8.58 -0.09
C LEU A 94 -6.12 -9.83 -0.59
N LYS A 95 -6.85 -10.43 0.32
CA LYS A 95 -7.82 -11.50 0.02
C LYS A 95 -9.19 -10.92 -0.23
N GLU A 96 -10.03 -11.66 -0.90
CA GLU A 96 -11.46 -11.34 -0.98
C GLU A 96 -12.06 -11.14 0.42
N GLY A 97 -12.82 -10.07 0.56
CA GLY A 97 -13.40 -9.65 1.83
C GLY A 97 -12.53 -8.72 2.67
N GLN A 98 -11.25 -8.55 2.33
CA GLN A 98 -10.38 -7.56 2.97
C GLN A 98 -10.49 -6.20 2.30
N MET A 99 -10.34 -5.14 3.10
CA MET A 99 -10.31 -3.76 2.65
C MET A 99 -9.27 -2.94 3.40
N ALA A 100 -8.71 -1.94 2.73
CA ALA A 100 -7.93 -0.89 3.37
C ALA A 100 -8.86 0.13 4.02
N ALA A 101 -8.42 0.73 5.14
CA ALA A 101 -9.16 1.80 5.79
C ALA A 101 -9.15 3.07 4.92
N ASN A 102 -10.25 3.84 4.97
CA ASN A 102 -10.34 5.10 4.24
C ASN A 102 -9.42 6.16 4.86
N HIS A 103 -8.52 6.71 4.04
CA HIS A 103 -7.52 7.69 4.46
C HIS A 103 -7.07 8.59 3.31
N PHE A 104 -6.31 9.63 3.61
CA PHE A 104 -5.53 10.40 2.66
C PHE A 104 -4.10 10.63 3.18
N HIS A 105 -3.21 11.09 2.31
CA HIS A 105 -1.85 11.49 2.66
C HIS A 105 -1.67 13.00 2.56
N TRP A 106 -1.00 13.60 3.56
CA TRP A 106 -0.66 15.02 3.51
C TRP A 106 0.49 15.33 2.57
N PHE A 107 1.45 14.42 2.47
CA PHE A 107 2.73 14.68 1.82
C PHE A 107 2.97 13.85 0.56
N LYS A 108 2.67 12.56 0.57
CA LYS A 108 2.95 11.71 -0.57
C LYS A 108 1.79 11.69 -1.58
N THR A 109 2.15 11.52 -2.85
CA THR A 109 1.29 10.97 -3.87
C THR A 109 1.70 9.53 -4.14
N GLU A 110 0.78 8.70 -4.64
CA GLU A 110 1.05 7.30 -4.93
C GLU A 110 0.27 6.80 -6.13
N ASP A 111 0.83 5.82 -6.81
CA ASP A 111 0.13 5.02 -7.81
C ASP A 111 -0.17 3.66 -7.20
N ILE A 112 -1.44 3.26 -7.22
CA ILE A 112 -1.87 1.90 -6.91
C ILE A 112 -2.05 1.14 -8.22
N ILE A 113 -1.31 0.06 -8.38
CA ILE A 113 -1.20 -0.72 -9.61
C ILE A 113 -1.68 -2.14 -9.35
N ASN A 114 -2.63 -2.64 -10.11
CA ASN A 114 -3.00 -4.06 -10.04
C ASN A 114 -1.93 -4.91 -10.74
N ARG A 115 -1.09 -5.60 -9.96
CA ARG A 115 -0.02 -6.46 -10.48
C ARG A 115 -0.47 -7.85 -10.87
N GLY A 116 -1.69 -8.24 -10.46
CA GLY A 116 -2.29 -9.50 -10.86
C GLY A 116 -3.21 -10.11 -9.82
N GLY A 117 -4.03 -11.03 -10.27
CA GLY A 117 -5.04 -11.71 -9.46
C GLY A 117 -6.42 -11.12 -9.63
N ALA A 118 -7.09 -10.87 -8.53
CA ALA A 118 -8.42 -10.29 -8.49
C ALA A 118 -8.46 -8.86 -9.03
N ASN A 119 -9.67 -8.37 -9.28
CA ASN A 119 -9.89 -6.95 -9.51
C ASN A 119 -9.94 -6.20 -8.18
N ILE A 120 -9.52 -4.94 -8.19
CA ILE A 120 -9.57 -4.04 -7.05
C ILE A 120 -10.54 -2.89 -7.32
N LEU A 121 -11.30 -2.52 -6.31
CA LEU A 121 -12.20 -1.38 -6.32
C LEU A 121 -11.62 -0.31 -5.41
N ILE A 122 -11.27 0.85 -5.96
CA ILE A 122 -10.68 1.98 -5.22
C ILE A 122 -11.71 3.09 -5.15
N ARG A 123 -12.21 3.37 -3.96
CA ARG A 123 -13.19 4.43 -3.74
C ARG A 123 -12.46 5.74 -3.45
N VAL A 124 -12.91 6.82 -4.10
CA VAL A 124 -12.22 8.11 -4.04
C VAL A 124 -13.16 9.25 -3.63
N TYR A 125 -12.59 10.21 -2.86
CA TYR A 125 -13.23 11.47 -2.49
C TYR A 125 -12.19 12.59 -2.44
N ASN A 126 -12.61 13.82 -2.64
CA ASN A 126 -11.80 14.97 -2.23
C ASN A 126 -11.87 15.16 -0.70
N SER A 127 -10.96 15.91 -0.14
CA SER A 127 -11.06 16.44 1.23
C SER A 127 -11.52 17.90 1.21
N LEU A 128 -12.26 18.28 2.25
CA LEU A 128 -12.59 19.68 2.53
C LEU A 128 -11.40 20.37 3.25
N PRO A 129 -11.36 21.71 3.32
CA PRO A 129 -10.30 22.45 4.03
C PRO A 129 -10.12 22.08 5.51
N ASN A 130 -11.15 21.54 6.15
CA ASN A 130 -11.11 21.03 7.53
C ASN A 130 -10.71 19.55 7.60
N GLU A 131 -10.20 18.98 6.50
CA GLU A 131 -9.78 17.58 6.36
C GLU A 131 -10.89 16.54 6.45
N SER A 132 -12.16 16.94 6.47
CA SER A 132 -13.26 15.96 6.35
C SER A 132 -13.50 15.55 4.89
N ILE A 133 -14.16 14.41 4.69
CA ILE A 133 -14.51 13.92 3.34
C ILE A 133 -15.49 14.87 2.67
N ASP A 134 -15.19 15.29 1.44
CA ASP A 134 -16.13 15.94 0.54
C ASP A 134 -17.00 14.86 -0.16
N LYS A 135 -18.26 14.81 0.20
CA LYS A 135 -19.23 13.85 -0.34
C LYS A 135 -20.02 14.39 -1.54
N VAL A 136 -19.69 15.60 -2.01
CA VAL A 136 -20.51 16.34 -2.98
C VAL A 136 -19.76 16.61 -4.28
N SER A 137 -18.53 17.14 -4.20
CA SER A 137 -17.78 17.57 -5.37
C SER A 137 -17.25 16.40 -6.18
N ASP A 138 -17.32 16.49 -7.50
CA ASP A 138 -16.70 15.53 -8.39
C ASP A 138 -15.20 15.42 -8.15
N VAL A 139 -14.66 14.20 -8.27
CA VAL A 139 -13.24 13.88 -8.07
C VAL A 139 -12.58 13.74 -9.43
N THR A 140 -11.46 14.43 -9.63
CA THR A 140 -10.59 14.22 -10.80
C THR A 140 -9.70 13.01 -10.54
N VAL A 141 -9.76 12.01 -11.41
CA VAL A 141 -8.96 10.79 -11.33
C VAL A 141 -8.01 10.68 -12.53
N HIS A 142 -6.84 10.11 -12.28
CA HIS A 142 -5.82 9.84 -13.28
C HIS A 142 -5.55 8.33 -13.30
N CYS A 143 -5.97 7.66 -14.40
CA CYS A 143 -5.82 6.22 -14.56
C CYS A 143 -5.13 5.92 -15.89
N ASP A 144 -3.96 5.28 -15.86
CA ASP A 144 -3.24 4.83 -17.06
C ASP A 144 -3.08 5.93 -18.12
N GLY A 145 -2.66 7.14 -17.70
CA GLY A 145 -2.45 8.30 -18.58
C GLY A 145 -3.74 9.00 -19.04
N ARG A 146 -4.91 8.58 -18.57
CA ARG A 146 -6.21 9.26 -18.81
C ARG A 146 -6.59 10.10 -17.61
N THR A 147 -7.14 11.28 -17.87
CA THR A 147 -7.71 12.16 -16.84
C THR A 147 -9.20 12.34 -17.10
N TYR A 148 -10.00 12.10 -16.08
CA TYR A 148 -11.47 12.28 -16.15
C TYR A 148 -12.05 12.57 -14.76
N THR A 149 -13.29 13.02 -14.68
CA THR A 149 -13.99 13.30 -13.42
C THR A 149 -15.05 12.24 -13.14
N VAL A 150 -15.23 11.93 -11.86
CA VAL A 150 -16.23 11.00 -11.36
C VAL A 150 -16.95 11.60 -10.15
N PRO A 151 -18.22 11.24 -9.88
CA PRO A 151 -18.89 11.65 -8.66
C PRO A 151 -18.14 11.21 -7.39
N ALA A 152 -18.24 11.98 -6.30
CA ALA A 152 -17.71 11.63 -4.99
C ALA A 152 -18.15 10.21 -4.58
N GLY A 153 -17.22 9.41 -4.07
CA GLY A 153 -17.47 8.03 -3.63
C GLY A 153 -17.54 6.99 -4.75
N THR A 154 -17.22 7.38 -5.98
CA THR A 154 -17.09 6.42 -7.09
C THR A 154 -16.00 5.40 -6.77
N ARG A 155 -16.27 4.14 -7.10
CA ARG A 155 -15.30 3.04 -7.03
C ARG A 155 -14.67 2.85 -8.41
N ALA A 156 -13.44 3.32 -8.56
CA ALA A 156 -12.62 3.01 -9.73
C ALA A 156 -12.26 1.53 -9.70
N ARG A 157 -12.61 0.79 -10.74
CA ARG A 157 -12.31 -0.63 -10.87
C ARG A 157 -11.04 -0.81 -11.68
N LEU A 158 -10.04 -1.49 -11.11
CA LEU A 158 -8.79 -1.80 -11.78
C LEU A 158 -8.67 -3.31 -11.98
N THR A 159 -8.54 -3.72 -13.23
CA THR A 159 -8.17 -5.09 -13.61
C THR A 159 -6.64 -5.24 -13.66
N PRO A 160 -6.09 -6.47 -13.74
CA PRO A 160 -4.65 -6.67 -13.82
C PRO A 160 -3.98 -5.83 -14.92
N GLY A 161 -2.97 -5.05 -14.52
CA GLY A 161 -2.22 -4.12 -15.38
C GLY A 161 -2.66 -2.67 -15.26
N GLU A 162 -3.87 -2.39 -14.81
CA GLU A 162 -4.38 -1.02 -14.66
C GLU A 162 -3.89 -0.36 -13.36
N SER A 163 -3.85 0.97 -13.36
CA SER A 163 -3.40 1.78 -12.23
C SER A 163 -4.24 3.04 -12.03
N ILE A 164 -4.20 3.58 -10.82
CA ILE A 164 -4.75 4.89 -10.46
C ILE A 164 -3.72 5.69 -9.69
N HIS A 165 -3.61 6.98 -10.02
CA HIS A 165 -2.82 7.94 -9.26
C HIS A 165 -3.66 8.58 -8.15
N ILE A 166 -3.21 8.47 -6.93
CA ILE A 166 -3.80 9.07 -5.73
C ILE A 166 -3.00 10.33 -5.38
N GLN A 167 -3.67 11.47 -5.42
CA GLN A 167 -3.08 12.75 -5.07
C GLN A 167 -3.11 12.97 -3.55
N GLN A 168 -2.27 13.90 -3.08
CA GLN A 168 -2.36 14.43 -1.72
C GLN A 168 -3.79 14.88 -1.41
N TYR A 169 -4.24 14.70 -0.17
CA TYR A 169 -5.58 15.04 0.31
C TYR A 169 -6.73 14.33 -0.43
N MET A 170 -6.47 13.34 -1.28
CA MET A 170 -7.50 12.50 -1.89
C MET A 170 -7.81 11.33 -0.96
N TYR A 171 -8.99 11.34 -0.32
CA TYR A 171 -9.46 10.20 0.44
C TYR A 171 -9.66 9.00 -0.45
N HIS A 172 -9.09 7.90 -0.05
CA HIS A 172 -9.23 6.62 -0.74
C HIS A 172 -9.29 5.45 0.23
N ASP A 173 -9.99 4.44 -0.17
CA ASP A 173 -9.93 3.08 0.36
C ASP A 173 -9.98 2.11 -0.80
N PHE A 174 -9.60 0.88 -0.56
CA PHE A 174 -9.70 -0.14 -1.59
C PHE A 174 -10.14 -1.47 -1.00
N GLU A 175 -10.90 -2.22 -1.79
CA GLU A 175 -11.39 -3.55 -1.47
C GLU A 175 -11.28 -4.47 -2.68
N VAL A 176 -11.10 -5.76 -2.44
CA VAL A 176 -11.14 -6.76 -3.52
C VAL A 176 -12.56 -6.90 -4.04
N GLU A 177 -12.73 -6.87 -5.38
CA GLU A 177 -14.03 -7.08 -6.01
C GLU A 177 -14.56 -8.49 -5.67
N PRO A 178 -15.77 -8.61 -5.09
CA PRO A 178 -16.33 -9.91 -4.71
C PRO A 178 -16.38 -10.91 -5.86
N GLY A 179 -16.03 -12.17 -5.58
CA GLY A 179 -16.03 -13.27 -6.54
C GLY A 179 -14.80 -13.32 -7.45
N THR A 180 -13.79 -12.45 -7.23
CA THR A 180 -12.59 -12.41 -8.08
C THR A 180 -11.33 -12.97 -7.42
N GLY A 181 -11.37 -13.27 -6.10
CA GLY A 181 -10.31 -13.96 -5.36
C GLY A 181 -9.35 -13.00 -4.65
N ALA A 182 -8.05 -13.23 -4.72
CA ALA A 182 -7.03 -12.41 -4.06
C ALA A 182 -6.20 -11.61 -5.07
N VAL A 183 -5.67 -10.45 -4.66
CA VAL A 183 -4.94 -9.52 -5.51
C VAL A 183 -3.53 -9.26 -4.97
N LEU A 184 -2.57 -9.12 -5.88
CA LEU A 184 -1.27 -8.50 -5.64
C LEU A 184 -1.28 -7.10 -6.24
N LEU A 185 -1.07 -6.10 -5.40
CA LEU A 185 -0.94 -4.71 -5.82
C LEU A 185 0.51 -4.27 -5.73
N GLY A 186 0.89 -3.31 -6.57
CA GLY A 186 2.09 -2.50 -6.40
C GLY A 186 1.68 -1.10 -5.96
N GLU A 187 2.43 -0.52 -5.04
CA GLU A 187 2.39 0.89 -4.70
C GLU A 187 3.72 1.52 -5.10
N VAL A 188 3.68 2.56 -5.91
CA VAL A 188 4.83 3.42 -6.18
C VAL A 188 4.46 4.82 -5.71
N SER A 189 5.25 5.37 -4.79
CA SER A 189 4.93 6.64 -4.15
C SER A 189 6.16 7.51 -3.94
N GLN A 190 5.95 8.73 -3.49
CA GLN A 190 7.00 9.48 -2.78
C GLN A 190 7.37 8.74 -1.49
N CYS A 191 8.43 9.21 -0.78
CA CYS A 191 8.87 8.57 0.47
C CYS A 191 7.70 8.34 1.43
N ASN A 192 7.57 7.10 1.87
CA ASN A 192 6.52 6.67 2.77
C ASN A 192 6.95 6.86 4.23
N ASP A 193 6.04 7.37 5.04
CA ASP A 193 6.13 7.42 6.49
C ASP A 193 4.74 7.18 7.09
N ASP A 194 4.43 5.93 7.38
CA ASP A 194 3.11 5.51 7.87
C ASP A 194 2.76 6.10 9.25
N ASN A 195 3.76 6.62 9.99
CA ASN A 195 3.54 7.22 11.30
C ASN A 195 3.07 8.68 11.23
N THR A 196 3.41 9.40 10.15
CA THR A 196 3.19 10.86 10.09
C THR A 196 2.41 11.33 8.87
N ASP A 197 2.09 10.44 7.92
CA ASP A 197 1.49 10.82 6.63
C ASP A 197 0.12 10.19 6.35
N ASN A 198 -0.58 9.69 7.35
CA ASN A 198 -1.91 9.07 7.17
C ASN A 198 -2.97 9.79 8.00
N ARG A 199 -4.00 10.30 7.34
CA ARG A 199 -5.22 10.84 7.95
C ARG A 199 -6.37 9.86 7.73
N PHE A 200 -6.65 9.06 8.73
CA PHE A 200 -7.78 8.13 8.71
C PHE A 200 -9.11 8.85 9.00
N ASN A 201 -10.19 8.36 8.36
CA ASN A 201 -11.56 8.84 8.56
C ASN A 201 -12.34 7.93 9.51
#